data_1f50d3f9a854bdb35fb92d16f0810daa
#
_entry.id   1f50d3f9a854bdb35fb92d16f0810daa
#
_cell.length_a   1.000
_cell.length_b   1.000
_cell.length_c   1.000
_cell.angle_alpha   90.00
_cell.angle_beta   90.00
_cell.angle_gamma   90.00
#
_symmetry.space_group_name_H-M   'P 1'
#
loop_
_entity.id
_entity.type
_entity.pdbx_description
1 polymer ?
#
loop_
_entity_poly.entity_id
_entity_poly.type
_entity_poly.pdbx_seq_one_letter_code
_entity_poly.pdbx_strand_id
1 'polypeptide(L)'
;MRKKILASILIMIIVFVGINMILINSSVLADSHRFDYNGELNEGKYPGFKAKLDAIKRERPGWKIRIMETGLDWNEVIRREGDGVGRSPRSLVQGKYGEWIVSNQTYDNGSWRAASDKAISYVMDPRNWLNPNNSSILQFMQLSYFEVSDENVKVALKDTFFDNMDNARIINNVSKDYNINVFFVVARIIQEQGYKGSATWKMDSDGKSYYNPFNINAS
;
A
#
# COMPACT_ATOMS: atom_id res chain seq x y z
N MET A 1 -20.83 -4.51 42.16
CA MET A 1 -19.75 -3.87 41.40
C MET A 1 -18.64 -4.84 40.99
N ARG A 2 -18.03 -5.63 41.88
CA ARG A 2 -16.94 -6.59 41.53
C ARG A 2 -17.26 -7.62 40.43
N LYS A 3 -18.49 -8.18 40.39
CA LYS A 3 -18.87 -9.17 39.36
C LYS A 3 -18.96 -8.62 37.95
N LYS A 4 -19.34 -7.31 37.77
CA LYS A 4 -19.38 -6.66 36.43
C LYS A 4 -17.98 -6.34 35.92
N ILE A 5 -17.05 -5.99 36.80
CA ILE A 5 -15.66 -5.72 36.44
C ILE A 5 -14.95 -7.02 35.99
N LEU A 6 -15.17 -8.13 36.70
CA LEU A 6 -14.63 -9.44 36.32
C LEU A 6 -15.16 -9.91 34.96
N ALA A 7 -16.44 -9.73 34.66
CA ALA A 7 -17.04 -10.11 33.38
C ALA A 7 -16.45 -9.25 32.22
N SER A 8 -16.24 -7.95 32.43
CA SER A 8 -15.63 -7.05 31.45
C SER A 8 -14.17 -7.40 31.15
N ILE A 9 -13.41 -7.78 32.19
CA ILE A 9 -12.01 -8.21 32.03
C ILE A 9 -11.95 -9.55 31.28
N LEU A 10 -12.85 -10.49 31.59
CA LEU A 10 -12.89 -11.79 30.91
C LEU A 10 -13.25 -11.64 29.42
N ILE A 11 -14.20 -10.77 29.07
CA ILE A 11 -14.56 -10.49 27.68
C ILE A 11 -13.38 -9.84 26.95
N MET A 12 -12.65 -8.91 27.60
CA MET A 12 -11.48 -8.28 26.98
C MET A 12 -10.34 -9.27 26.72
N ILE A 13 -10.12 -10.24 27.62
CA ILE A 13 -9.13 -11.32 27.46
C ILE A 13 -9.54 -12.24 26.30
N ILE A 14 -10.80 -12.62 26.18
CA ILE A 14 -11.32 -13.48 25.11
C ILE A 14 -11.20 -12.79 23.75
N VAL A 15 -11.52 -11.50 23.66
CA VAL A 15 -11.35 -10.70 22.44
C VAL A 15 -9.86 -10.57 22.08
N PHE A 16 -8.98 -10.32 23.04
CA PHE A 16 -7.55 -10.21 22.81
C PHE A 16 -6.92 -11.54 22.34
N VAL A 17 -7.31 -12.67 22.95
CA VAL A 17 -6.88 -14.02 22.53
C VAL A 17 -7.46 -14.36 21.16
N GLY A 18 -8.71 -14.03 20.90
CA GLY A 18 -9.36 -14.26 19.60
C GLY A 18 -8.68 -13.46 18.46
N ILE A 19 -8.35 -12.19 18.70
CA ILE A 19 -7.64 -11.35 17.72
C ILE A 19 -6.22 -11.90 17.47
N ASN A 20 -5.50 -12.34 18.52
CA ASN A 20 -4.18 -12.93 18.34
C ASN A 20 -4.24 -14.28 17.60
N MET A 21 -5.25 -15.13 17.85
CA MET A 21 -5.44 -16.36 17.08
C MET A 21 -5.77 -16.09 15.61
N ILE A 22 -6.58 -15.07 15.31
CA ILE A 22 -6.88 -14.66 13.94
C ILE A 22 -5.62 -14.12 13.26
N LEU A 23 -4.82 -13.31 13.94
CA LEU A 23 -3.56 -12.76 13.41
C LEU A 23 -2.50 -13.86 13.20
N ILE A 24 -2.40 -14.83 14.10
CA ILE A 24 -1.48 -15.98 13.97
C ILE A 24 -1.92 -16.86 12.79
N ASN A 25 -3.21 -17.16 12.68
CA ASN A 25 -3.72 -17.97 11.57
C ASN A 25 -3.59 -17.23 10.21
N SER A 26 -3.80 -15.92 10.17
CA SER A 26 -3.62 -15.15 8.94
C SER A 26 -2.15 -15.00 8.54
N SER A 27 -1.22 -14.92 9.48
CA SER A 27 0.22 -14.89 9.19
C SER A 27 0.74 -16.25 8.70
N VAL A 28 0.28 -17.35 9.29
CA VAL A 28 0.65 -18.71 8.86
C VAL A 28 0.06 -19.05 7.49
N LEU A 29 -1.19 -18.69 7.22
CA LEU A 29 -1.79 -18.86 5.90
C LEU A 29 -1.11 -17.96 4.84
N ALA A 30 -0.74 -16.73 5.18
CA ALA A 30 -0.04 -15.83 4.25
C ALA A 30 1.35 -16.35 3.89
N ASP A 31 2.03 -17.05 4.77
CA ASP A 31 3.39 -17.57 4.53
C ASP A 31 3.38 -18.88 3.71
N SER A 32 2.37 -19.70 3.84
CA SER A 32 2.21 -20.96 3.10
C SER A 32 1.90 -20.75 1.59
N HIS A 33 1.48 -19.55 1.19
CA HIS A 33 1.14 -19.17 -0.19
C HIS A 33 2.16 -18.25 -0.86
N ARG A 34 3.37 -18.16 -0.32
CA ARG A 34 4.46 -17.35 -0.88
C ARG A 34 5.60 -18.22 -1.34
N PHE A 35 6.14 -17.92 -2.51
CA PHE A 35 7.34 -18.58 -3.03
C PHE A 35 8.20 -17.61 -3.83
N ASP A 36 9.50 -17.85 -3.84
CA ASP A 36 10.44 -17.04 -4.61
C ASP A 36 10.43 -17.48 -6.07
N TYR A 37 10.37 -16.52 -7.00
CA TYR A 37 10.44 -16.78 -8.42
C TYR A 37 11.88 -17.15 -8.83
N ASN A 38 12.07 -18.37 -9.27
CA ASN A 38 13.36 -18.94 -9.70
C ASN A 38 13.55 -18.98 -11.24
N GLY A 39 12.59 -18.48 -12.01
CA GLY A 39 12.55 -18.57 -13.48
C GLY A 39 11.50 -19.55 -13.98
N GLU A 40 10.86 -20.31 -13.10
CA GLU A 40 9.80 -21.25 -13.43
C GLU A 40 8.46 -20.75 -12.88
N LEU A 41 7.43 -20.83 -13.71
CA LEU A 41 6.07 -20.50 -13.35
C LEU A 41 5.10 -21.29 -14.22
N ASN A 42 4.07 -21.85 -13.63
CA ASN A 42 3.02 -22.54 -14.34
C ASN A 42 2.16 -21.53 -15.12
N GLU A 43 2.40 -21.43 -16.44
CA GLU A 43 1.66 -20.51 -17.32
C GLU A 43 0.16 -20.85 -17.41
N GLY A 44 -0.22 -22.12 -17.21
CA GLY A 44 -1.63 -22.52 -17.16
C GLY A 44 -2.35 -21.93 -15.95
N LYS A 45 -1.64 -21.80 -14.83
CA LYS A 45 -2.16 -21.18 -13.58
C LYS A 45 -1.98 -19.66 -13.57
N TYR A 46 -0.89 -19.17 -14.16
CA TYR A 46 -0.51 -17.74 -14.13
C TYR A 46 -0.20 -17.20 -15.53
N PRO A 47 -1.19 -17.14 -16.43
CA PRO A 47 -0.96 -16.81 -17.84
C PRO A 47 -0.38 -15.40 -18.01
N GLY A 48 0.71 -15.30 -18.77
CA GLY A 48 1.35 -14.02 -19.13
C GLY A 48 2.21 -13.38 -18.03
N PHE A 49 2.37 -14.02 -16.86
CA PHE A 49 3.25 -13.50 -15.80
C PHE A 49 4.71 -13.81 -16.05
N LYS A 50 5.02 -15.03 -16.51
CA LYS A 50 6.42 -15.49 -16.66
C LYS A 50 7.26 -14.52 -17.49
N ALA A 51 6.78 -14.12 -18.67
CA ALA A 51 7.49 -13.19 -19.55
C ALA A 51 7.77 -11.82 -18.87
N LYS A 52 6.83 -11.33 -18.06
CA LYS A 52 6.98 -10.09 -17.28
C LYS A 52 8.04 -10.23 -16.17
N LEU A 53 8.00 -11.33 -15.43
CA LEU A 53 8.94 -11.61 -14.35
C LEU A 53 10.35 -11.86 -14.88
N ASP A 54 10.50 -12.58 -16.00
CA ASP A 54 11.78 -12.77 -16.67
C ASP A 54 12.39 -11.44 -17.16
N ALA A 55 11.56 -10.54 -17.70
CA ALA A 55 12.00 -9.21 -18.06
C ALA A 55 12.51 -8.41 -16.84
N ILE A 56 11.82 -8.50 -15.70
CA ILE A 56 12.27 -7.86 -14.47
C ILE A 56 13.61 -8.45 -14.01
N LYS A 57 13.77 -9.78 -13.99
CA LYS A 57 15.04 -10.42 -13.60
C LYS A 57 16.20 -10.03 -14.50
N ARG A 58 15.95 -9.88 -15.79
CA ARG A 58 16.98 -9.47 -16.76
C ARG A 58 17.41 -8.02 -16.54
N GLU A 59 16.47 -7.10 -16.34
CA GLU A 59 16.75 -5.67 -16.18
C GLU A 59 17.17 -5.30 -14.76
N ARG A 60 16.81 -6.11 -13.78
CA ARG A 60 17.06 -5.90 -12.34
C ARG A 60 17.57 -7.21 -11.69
N PRO A 61 18.76 -7.71 -12.05
CA PRO A 61 19.24 -9.03 -11.64
C PRO A 61 19.41 -9.18 -10.12
N GLY A 62 19.62 -8.07 -9.39
CA GLY A 62 19.70 -8.07 -7.93
C GLY A 62 18.35 -8.14 -7.20
N TRP A 63 17.23 -8.00 -7.90
CA TRP A 63 15.93 -8.03 -7.27
C TRP A 63 15.48 -9.47 -6.98
N LYS A 64 15.00 -9.68 -5.75
CA LYS A 64 14.28 -10.90 -5.37
C LYS A 64 12.81 -10.70 -5.66
N ILE A 65 12.22 -11.61 -6.43
CA ILE A 65 10.79 -11.58 -6.77
C ILE A 65 10.11 -12.66 -5.96
N ARG A 66 9.15 -12.28 -5.14
CA ARG A 66 8.32 -13.19 -4.36
C ARG A 66 6.90 -13.14 -4.85
N ILE A 67 6.34 -14.28 -5.20
CA ILE A 67 4.95 -14.44 -5.61
C ILE A 67 4.13 -14.78 -4.37
N MET A 68 3.00 -14.12 -4.23
CA MET A 68 2.00 -14.43 -3.20
C MET A 68 0.72 -14.89 -3.88
N GLU A 69 0.32 -16.12 -3.59
CA GLU A 69 -0.98 -16.64 -3.99
C GLU A 69 -2.04 -16.17 -2.99
N THR A 70 -2.95 -15.33 -3.41
CA THR A 70 -3.99 -14.79 -2.53
C THR A 70 -5.10 -15.79 -2.23
N GLY A 71 -5.29 -16.80 -3.09
CA GLY A 71 -6.42 -17.74 -3.00
C GLY A 71 -7.78 -17.09 -3.25
N LEU A 72 -7.81 -15.84 -3.67
CA LEU A 72 -9.05 -15.12 -3.92
C LEU A 72 -9.57 -15.42 -5.33
N ASP A 73 -10.89 -15.60 -5.44
CA ASP A 73 -11.56 -15.67 -6.74
C ASP A 73 -11.55 -14.29 -7.42
N TRP A 74 -11.08 -14.25 -8.68
CA TRP A 74 -10.92 -13.00 -9.41
C TRP A 74 -12.25 -12.26 -9.63
N ASN A 75 -13.31 -12.99 -9.98
CA ASN A 75 -14.61 -12.37 -10.24
C ASN A 75 -15.22 -11.81 -8.95
N GLU A 76 -15.00 -12.51 -7.82
CA GLU A 76 -15.45 -12.03 -6.51
C GLU A 76 -14.67 -10.78 -6.08
N VAL A 77 -13.37 -10.68 -6.38
CA VAL A 77 -12.58 -9.46 -6.14
C VAL A 77 -13.14 -8.30 -6.94
N ILE A 78 -13.35 -8.47 -8.25
CA ILE A 78 -13.91 -7.42 -9.10
C ILE A 78 -15.31 -7.00 -8.61
N ARG A 79 -16.17 -7.97 -8.27
CA ARG A 79 -17.50 -7.71 -7.73
C ARG A 79 -17.47 -6.93 -6.42
N ARG A 80 -16.50 -7.20 -5.55
CA ARG A 80 -16.37 -6.48 -4.25
C ARG A 80 -15.82 -5.08 -4.41
N GLU A 81 -14.92 -4.87 -5.35
CA GLU A 81 -14.35 -3.56 -5.66
C GLU A 81 -15.30 -2.70 -6.51
N GLY A 82 -16.19 -3.34 -7.24
CA GLY A 82 -17.18 -2.67 -8.07
C GLY A 82 -18.34 -2.06 -7.27
N ASP A 83 -19.26 -1.49 -8.01
CA ASP A 83 -20.51 -0.93 -7.49
C ASP A 83 -21.49 -2.08 -7.16
N GLY A 84 -21.53 -2.50 -5.92
CA GLY A 84 -22.54 -3.46 -5.45
C GLY A 84 -23.92 -2.80 -5.50
N VAL A 85 -24.92 -3.52 -6.02
CA VAL A 85 -26.32 -3.09 -6.14
C VAL A 85 -26.79 -2.36 -4.87
N GLY A 86 -27.15 -1.08 -5.00
CA GLY A 86 -27.71 -0.25 -3.93
C GLY A 86 -26.70 0.31 -2.92
N ARG A 87 -25.40 0.35 -3.26
CA ARG A 87 -24.34 0.93 -2.41
C ARG A 87 -23.61 2.04 -3.13
N SER A 88 -23.01 2.95 -2.36
CA SER A 88 -22.03 3.90 -2.90
C SER A 88 -20.88 3.11 -3.55
N PRO A 89 -20.37 3.51 -4.72
CA PRO A 89 -19.30 2.82 -5.40
C PRO A 89 -18.04 2.84 -4.52
N ARG A 90 -17.33 1.70 -4.49
CA ARG A 90 -16.08 1.56 -3.73
C ARG A 90 -14.88 2.04 -4.53
N SER A 91 -14.93 1.84 -5.86
CA SER A 91 -13.87 2.23 -6.77
C SER A 91 -14.34 3.38 -7.65
N LEU A 92 -13.55 4.44 -7.69
CA LEU A 92 -13.84 5.64 -8.45
C LEU A 92 -12.73 5.90 -9.47
N VAL A 93 -13.10 6.45 -10.63
CA VAL A 93 -12.19 7.00 -11.63
C VAL A 93 -12.52 8.47 -11.88
N GLN A 94 -11.49 9.27 -12.10
CA GLN A 94 -11.66 10.68 -12.40
C GLN A 94 -11.98 10.90 -13.89
N GLY A 95 -12.89 11.81 -14.18
CA GLY A 95 -13.21 12.22 -15.54
C GLY A 95 -14.27 11.35 -16.24
N LYS A 96 -14.39 11.51 -17.57
CA LYS A 96 -15.34 10.81 -18.45
C LYS A 96 -14.58 9.91 -19.40
N TYR A 97 -14.52 8.62 -19.12
CA TYR A 97 -13.69 7.68 -19.87
C TYR A 97 -14.50 6.55 -20.53
N GLY A 98 -15.68 6.83 -21.08
CA GLY A 98 -16.44 5.84 -21.84
C GLY A 98 -16.62 4.51 -21.10
N GLU A 99 -16.02 3.45 -21.61
CA GLU A 99 -16.09 2.09 -21.04
C GLU A 99 -15.44 1.90 -19.66
N TRP A 100 -14.68 2.90 -19.17
CA TRP A 100 -14.05 2.87 -17.86
C TRP A 100 -14.96 3.28 -16.71
N ILE A 101 -16.16 3.78 -17.02
CA ILE A 101 -17.16 4.22 -16.04
C ILE A 101 -18.45 3.44 -16.16
N VAL A 102 -19.16 3.24 -15.04
CA VAL A 102 -20.49 2.61 -15.03
C VAL A 102 -21.56 3.54 -15.61
N SER A 103 -21.51 4.81 -15.22
CA SER A 103 -22.49 5.83 -15.62
C SER A 103 -21.90 7.23 -15.52
N ASN A 104 -22.66 8.23 -15.99
CA ASN A 104 -22.29 9.64 -15.86
C ASN A 104 -22.58 10.22 -14.45
N GLN A 105 -23.14 9.46 -13.53
CA GLN A 105 -23.34 9.89 -12.14
C GLN A 105 -21.99 10.27 -11.52
N THR A 106 -21.97 11.41 -10.85
CA THR A 106 -20.77 11.98 -10.22
C THR A 106 -20.79 11.81 -8.72
N TYR A 107 -19.61 11.66 -8.15
CA TYR A 107 -19.33 11.57 -6.73
C TYR A 107 -18.25 12.59 -6.36
N ASP A 108 -18.01 12.82 -5.10
CA ASP A 108 -16.91 13.65 -4.57
C ASP A 108 -16.75 14.99 -5.33
N ASN A 109 -17.73 15.87 -5.17
CA ASN A 109 -17.76 17.20 -5.80
C ASN A 109 -17.76 17.21 -7.34
N GLY A 110 -18.22 16.14 -7.97
CA GLY A 110 -18.58 16.14 -9.38
C GLY A 110 -17.47 15.75 -10.36
N SER A 111 -16.26 15.37 -9.90
CA SER A 111 -15.15 14.96 -10.77
C SER A 111 -14.98 13.45 -10.89
N TRP A 112 -15.45 12.68 -9.94
CA TRP A 112 -15.31 11.23 -9.85
C TRP A 112 -16.55 10.50 -10.34
N ARG A 113 -16.37 9.31 -10.89
CA ARG A 113 -17.42 8.40 -11.36
C ARG A 113 -17.15 6.99 -10.91
N ALA A 114 -18.18 6.16 -10.77
CA ALA A 114 -18.02 4.75 -10.46
C ALA A 114 -17.19 4.05 -11.55
N ALA A 115 -16.15 3.35 -11.15
CA ALA A 115 -15.31 2.56 -12.04
C ALA A 115 -16.09 1.35 -12.56
N SER A 116 -15.99 1.06 -13.87
CA SER A 116 -16.54 -0.16 -14.44
C SER A 116 -15.68 -1.38 -14.05
N ASP A 117 -16.25 -2.59 -14.19
CA ASP A 117 -15.51 -3.84 -14.00
C ASP A 117 -14.26 -3.91 -14.89
N LYS A 118 -14.31 -3.31 -16.08
CA LYS A 118 -13.15 -3.18 -16.96
C LYS A 118 -12.05 -2.33 -16.35
N ALA A 119 -12.40 -1.17 -15.78
CA ALA A 119 -11.44 -0.29 -15.12
C ALA A 119 -10.81 -0.98 -13.90
N ILE A 120 -11.65 -1.60 -13.07
CA ILE A 120 -11.21 -2.34 -11.89
C ILE A 120 -10.28 -3.49 -12.29
N SER A 121 -10.69 -4.32 -13.25
CA SER A 121 -9.88 -5.43 -13.75
C SER A 121 -8.53 -4.97 -14.28
N TYR A 122 -8.49 -3.85 -15.00
CA TYR A 122 -7.24 -3.31 -15.53
C TYR A 122 -6.31 -2.85 -14.40
N VAL A 123 -6.82 -2.13 -13.41
CA VAL A 123 -6.02 -1.58 -12.31
C VAL A 123 -5.56 -2.71 -11.37
N MET A 124 -6.41 -3.69 -11.11
CA MET A 124 -6.11 -4.81 -10.20
C MET A 124 -5.19 -5.87 -10.82
N ASP A 125 -5.07 -5.93 -12.14
CA ASP A 125 -4.21 -6.90 -12.81
C ASP A 125 -2.73 -6.50 -12.72
N PRO A 126 -1.89 -7.21 -11.95
CA PRO A 126 -0.48 -6.88 -11.78
C PRO A 126 0.29 -6.84 -13.10
N ARG A 127 -0.12 -7.61 -14.13
CA ARG A 127 0.55 -7.68 -15.43
C ARG A 127 0.62 -6.32 -16.13
N ASN A 128 -0.33 -5.43 -15.86
CA ASN A 128 -0.35 -4.07 -16.43
C ASN A 128 0.74 -3.17 -15.84
N TRP A 129 1.28 -3.51 -14.67
CA TRP A 129 2.23 -2.69 -13.91
C TRP A 129 3.62 -3.30 -13.77
N LEU A 130 3.77 -4.59 -14.08
CA LEU A 130 5.06 -5.31 -14.04
C LEU A 130 5.93 -4.92 -15.25
N ASN A 131 6.45 -3.69 -15.21
CA ASN A 131 7.37 -3.15 -16.22
C ASN A 131 8.63 -2.63 -15.54
N PRO A 132 9.83 -3.25 -15.75
CA PRO A 132 11.07 -2.85 -15.10
C PRO A 132 11.56 -1.45 -15.46
N ASN A 133 11.04 -0.87 -16.55
CA ASN A 133 11.39 0.47 -17.05
C ASN A 133 10.38 1.54 -16.65
N ASN A 134 9.39 1.19 -15.83
CA ASN A 134 8.35 2.12 -15.36
C ASN A 134 8.31 2.12 -13.83
N SER A 135 8.18 3.32 -13.24
CA SER A 135 8.06 3.48 -11.79
C SER A 135 6.84 2.78 -11.18
N SER A 136 5.84 2.43 -11.97
CA SER A 136 4.67 1.67 -11.52
C SER A 136 5.03 0.33 -10.88
N ILE A 137 6.18 -0.27 -11.23
CA ILE A 137 6.66 -1.51 -10.61
C ILE A 137 6.95 -1.35 -9.12
N LEU A 138 7.26 -0.13 -8.66
CA LEU A 138 7.60 0.13 -7.26
C LEU A 138 6.42 -0.10 -6.30
N GLN A 139 5.18 -0.12 -6.79
CA GLN A 139 4.02 -0.50 -5.98
C GLN A 139 4.07 -1.94 -5.44
N PHE A 140 4.88 -2.80 -6.05
CA PHE A 140 5.08 -4.19 -5.60
C PHE A 140 6.27 -4.36 -4.67
N MET A 141 6.95 -3.29 -4.27
CA MET A 141 8.03 -3.39 -3.30
C MET A 141 7.48 -3.89 -1.95
N GLN A 142 8.28 -4.72 -1.27
CA GLN A 142 7.93 -5.17 0.08
C GLN A 142 7.73 -3.97 1.01
N LEU A 143 6.75 -4.06 1.93
CA LEU A 143 6.48 -3.02 2.92
C LEU A 143 7.38 -3.11 4.15
N SER A 144 8.03 -4.25 4.39
CA SER A 144 9.04 -4.38 5.44
C SER A 144 10.34 -3.66 5.07
N TYR A 145 11.09 -3.24 6.09
CA TYR A 145 12.39 -2.61 5.93
C TYR A 145 13.37 -3.53 5.20
N PHE A 146 14.25 -2.95 4.42
CA PHE A 146 15.46 -3.57 3.89
C PHE A 146 16.61 -2.57 4.00
N GLU A 147 17.82 -3.07 4.14
CA GLU A 147 18.99 -2.21 4.35
C GLU A 147 19.19 -1.26 3.16
N VAL A 148 19.32 0.02 3.47
CA VAL A 148 19.55 1.10 2.49
C VAL A 148 20.40 2.18 3.14
N SER A 149 21.31 2.80 2.38
CA SER A 149 22.15 3.87 2.90
C SER A 149 21.38 5.18 3.04
N ASP A 150 21.81 6.03 3.97
CA ASP A 150 21.22 7.36 4.18
C ASP A 150 21.33 8.22 2.91
N GLU A 151 22.40 8.05 2.13
CA GLU A 151 22.58 8.74 0.85
C GLU A 151 21.48 8.38 -0.16
N ASN A 152 21.09 7.09 -0.23
CA ASN A 152 20.01 6.67 -1.10
C ASN A 152 18.64 7.20 -0.62
N VAL A 153 18.44 7.28 0.69
CA VAL A 153 17.23 7.93 1.25
C VAL A 153 17.23 9.42 0.92
N LYS A 154 18.39 10.09 1.06
CA LYS A 154 18.56 11.49 0.69
C LYS A 154 18.23 11.76 -0.79
N VAL A 155 18.62 10.84 -1.69
CA VAL A 155 18.25 10.92 -3.11
C VAL A 155 16.73 10.86 -3.30
N ALA A 156 16.03 10.01 -2.53
CA ALA A 156 14.57 9.94 -2.59
C ALA A 156 13.87 11.19 -2.06
N LEU A 157 14.53 11.96 -1.19
CA LEU A 157 14.04 13.23 -0.66
C LEU A 157 14.34 14.43 -1.56
N LYS A 158 15.08 14.24 -2.65
CA LYS A 158 15.51 15.31 -3.51
C LYS A 158 14.34 16.19 -3.98
N ASP A 159 14.56 17.51 -3.97
CA ASP A 159 13.59 18.52 -4.38
C ASP A 159 12.32 18.60 -3.51
N THR A 160 12.32 17.91 -2.35
CA THR A 160 11.26 18.02 -1.35
C THR A 160 11.64 19.00 -0.24
N PHE A 161 10.67 19.40 0.56
CA PHE A 161 10.94 20.25 1.74
C PHE A 161 11.73 19.51 2.86
N PHE A 162 11.89 18.19 2.76
CA PHE A 162 12.74 17.37 3.63
C PHE A 162 14.16 17.16 3.11
N ASP A 163 14.54 17.75 1.98
CA ASP A 163 15.76 17.48 1.25
C ASP A 163 17.03 17.86 2.03
N ASN A 164 17.34 17.09 3.08
CA ASN A 164 18.60 17.18 3.82
C ASN A 164 19.00 15.82 4.41
N MET A 165 20.27 15.69 4.83
CA MET A 165 20.84 14.43 5.32
C MET A 165 20.31 14.04 6.70
N ASP A 166 20.01 15.00 7.56
CA ASP A 166 19.51 14.70 8.91
C ASP A 166 18.11 14.08 8.83
N ASN A 167 17.24 14.61 7.97
CA ASN A 167 15.94 14.02 7.71
C ASN A 167 16.07 12.61 7.10
N ALA A 168 17.02 12.40 6.18
CA ALA A 168 17.28 11.08 5.60
C ALA A 168 17.64 10.05 6.69
N ARG A 169 18.55 10.41 7.61
CA ARG A 169 18.94 9.55 8.74
C ARG A 169 17.77 9.27 9.68
N ILE A 170 17.00 10.30 10.05
CA ILE A 170 15.85 10.14 10.93
C ILE A 170 14.84 9.18 10.31
N ILE A 171 14.45 9.41 9.05
CA ILE A 171 13.47 8.57 8.35
C ILE A 171 13.99 7.14 8.20
N ASN A 172 15.27 6.96 7.87
CA ASN A 172 15.89 5.63 7.72
C ASN A 172 15.90 4.87 9.06
N ASN A 173 16.35 5.50 10.14
CA ASN A 173 16.40 4.90 11.47
C ASN A 173 14.99 4.51 11.96
N VAL A 174 14.03 5.43 11.89
CA VAL A 174 12.63 5.14 12.27
C VAL A 174 12.05 4.01 11.42
N SER A 175 12.31 4.01 10.12
CA SER A 175 11.86 2.94 9.21
C SER A 175 12.45 1.59 9.61
N LYS A 176 13.72 1.54 10.01
CA LYS A 176 14.41 0.34 10.51
C LYS A 176 13.81 -0.14 11.83
N ASP A 177 13.64 0.76 12.79
CA ASP A 177 13.12 0.44 14.13
C ASP A 177 11.69 -0.16 14.07
N TYR A 178 10.86 0.34 13.17
CA TYR A 178 9.49 -0.13 12.97
C TYR A 178 9.33 -1.15 11.85
N ASN A 179 10.42 -1.61 11.25
CA ASN A 179 10.42 -2.58 10.14
C ASN A 179 9.50 -2.16 8.97
N ILE A 180 9.58 -0.90 8.56
CA ILE A 180 8.79 -0.34 7.46
C ILE A 180 9.72 0.08 6.33
N ASN A 181 9.33 -0.18 5.08
CA ASN A 181 10.06 0.27 3.89
C ASN A 181 10.22 1.79 3.89
N VAL A 182 11.46 2.27 3.92
CA VAL A 182 11.79 3.70 4.00
C VAL A 182 11.22 4.48 2.81
N PHE A 183 11.23 3.92 1.60
CA PHE A 183 10.69 4.62 0.42
C PHE A 183 9.17 4.70 0.45
N PHE A 184 8.50 3.74 1.09
CA PHE A 184 7.07 3.85 1.36
C PHE A 184 6.77 5.00 2.34
N VAL A 185 7.58 5.14 3.41
CA VAL A 185 7.44 6.27 4.36
C VAL A 185 7.64 7.61 3.65
N VAL A 186 8.71 7.74 2.84
CA VAL A 186 8.98 8.95 2.04
C VAL A 186 7.81 9.28 1.12
N ALA A 187 7.31 8.29 0.37
CA ALA A 187 6.19 8.47 -0.55
C ALA A 187 4.91 8.93 0.19
N ARG A 188 4.63 8.37 1.37
CA ARG A 188 3.49 8.78 2.19
C ARG A 188 3.62 10.21 2.70
N ILE A 189 4.80 10.61 3.16
CA ILE A 189 5.05 11.99 3.59
C ILE A 189 4.80 12.96 2.43
N ILE A 190 5.33 12.65 1.23
CA ILE A 190 5.13 13.49 0.04
C ILE A 190 3.65 13.53 -0.37
N GLN A 191 2.93 12.41 -0.27
CA GLN A 191 1.51 12.34 -0.58
C GLN A 191 0.68 13.23 0.34
N GLU A 192 0.97 13.24 1.65
CA GLU A 192 0.20 14.01 2.64
C GLU A 192 0.58 15.50 2.65
N GLN A 193 1.84 15.83 2.44
CA GLN A 193 2.36 17.19 2.59
C GLN A 193 2.68 17.90 1.27
N GLY A 194 2.75 17.16 0.17
CA GLY A 194 3.25 17.66 -1.11
C GLY A 194 4.78 17.89 -1.11
N TYR A 195 5.32 18.19 -2.27
CA TYR A 195 6.77 18.42 -2.43
C TYR A 195 7.28 19.65 -1.66
N LYS A 196 6.44 20.67 -1.50
CA LYS A 196 6.79 21.93 -0.83
C LYS A 196 6.46 21.95 0.66
N GLY A 197 5.82 20.91 1.15
CA GLY A 197 5.24 20.90 2.48
C GLY A 197 3.93 21.69 2.57
N SER A 198 3.02 21.27 3.44
CA SER A 198 1.79 22.00 3.77
C SER A 198 2.01 22.90 4.99
N ALA A 199 1.10 23.84 5.22
CA ALA A 199 1.15 24.71 6.39
C ALA A 199 0.96 23.94 7.72
N THR A 200 0.43 22.72 7.66
CA THR A 200 0.09 21.90 8.84
C THR A 200 1.16 20.90 9.23
N TRP A 201 2.25 20.77 8.44
CA TRP A 201 3.29 19.78 8.73
C TRP A 201 4.12 20.10 9.97
N LYS A 202 4.19 21.39 10.33
CA LYS A 202 4.92 21.89 11.48
C LYS A 202 4.07 22.90 12.24
N MET A 203 4.05 22.78 13.55
CA MET A 203 3.43 23.73 14.46
C MET A 203 4.45 24.08 15.56
N ASP A 204 4.64 25.37 15.82
CA ASP A 204 5.47 25.84 16.92
C ASP A 204 4.56 26.23 18.11
N SER A 205 4.77 25.63 19.28
CA SER A 205 4.06 25.91 20.52
C SER A 205 5.01 25.72 21.71
N ASP A 206 4.90 26.61 22.72
CA ASP A 206 5.66 26.54 23.96
C ASP A 206 7.19 26.50 23.76
N GLY A 207 7.69 27.17 22.73
CA GLY A 207 9.11 27.18 22.39
C GLY A 207 9.61 25.85 21.77
N LYS A 208 8.70 24.95 21.38
CA LYS A 208 9.00 23.67 20.75
C LYS A 208 8.35 23.57 19.39
N SER A 209 8.98 22.82 18.48
CA SER A 209 8.44 22.47 17.19
C SER A 209 7.83 21.06 17.22
N TYR A 210 6.59 20.96 16.78
CA TYR A 210 5.87 19.70 16.62
C TYR A 210 5.68 19.42 15.13
N TYR A 211 5.86 18.18 14.72
CA TYR A 211 5.81 17.78 13.32
C TYR A 211 4.72 16.74 13.10
N ASN A 212 3.91 16.92 12.07
CA ASN A 212 2.86 15.99 11.66
C ASN A 212 3.02 15.60 10.19
N PRO A 213 4.06 14.82 9.86
CA PRO A 213 4.38 14.47 8.47
C PRO A 213 3.29 13.66 7.77
N PHE A 214 2.41 12.99 8.52
CA PHE A 214 1.32 12.17 7.97
C PHE A 214 -0.05 12.84 8.06
N ASN A 215 -0.12 14.12 8.42
CA ASN A 215 -1.36 14.90 8.49
C ASN A 215 -2.46 14.24 9.37
N ILE A 216 -2.08 13.50 10.40
CA ILE A 216 -3.01 12.79 11.29
C ILE A 216 -3.71 13.81 12.18
N ASN A 217 -5.07 13.78 12.20
CA ASN A 217 -5.92 14.68 13.00
C ASN A 217 -5.69 16.18 12.72
N ALA A 218 -5.18 16.55 11.59
CA ALA A 218 -5.10 17.93 11.14
C ALA A 218 -6.46 18.32 10.52
N SER A 219 -7.42 18.70 11.39
CA SER A 219 -8.72 19.25 11.02
C SER A 219 -8.80 20.73 11.36
#